data_ca3f24659e62bada2e66f755dad5f90a
#
_entry.id   ca3f24659e62bada2e66f755dad5f90a
#
_cell.length_a   1.000
_cell.length_b   1.000
_cell.length_c   1.000
_cell.angle_alpha   90.00
_cell.angle_beta   90.00
_cell.angle_gamma   90.00
#
_symmetry.space_group_name_H-M   'P 1'
#
loop_
_entity.id
_entity.type
_entity.pdbx_description
1 polymer ?
#
loop_
_entity_poly.entity_id
_entity_poly.type
_entity_poly.pdbx_seq_one_letter_code
_entity_poly.pdbx_strand_id
1 'polypeptide(L)'
;MAAASTPPPHGAGYEWTFPYKDDALRTCPSCGERTLRTEERCRCCGAVLPPESQCPEPPTQSQPGTDADGRFDYNDLYRQYQQTVEEPTRRNVQAAFGKEELIDGIPYSDWNDYIGKAAPVYLNDYSRMQLQHTKISMCFSALVFGPFYFFYRKAWKPAFGFLAAELVVALPTLLSMMQATGSPLTAGISSTAIVVLSRIMTVFSFALVMLRTLYAKWLYRKSAAERIRRIRAEFPDAAQRRAVLSAQGGVSIAGV
;
A
#
# COMPACT_ATOMS: atom_id res chain seq x y z
N MET A 1 50.32 -6.07 -3.07
CA MET A 1 49.54 -7.31 -2.91
C MET A 1 48.63 -7.14 -1.72
N ALA A 2 47.36 -6.81 -1.95
CA ALA A 2 46.36 -6.58 -0.92
C ALA A 2 45.64 -7.92 -0.66
N ALA A 3 45.67 -8.38 0.59
CA ALA A 3 45.01 -9.62 1.01
C ALA A 3 43.51 -9.45 1.00
N ALA A 4 42.81 -10.25 0.21
CA ALA A 4 41.35 -10.34 0.19
C ALA A 4 40.88 -10.95 1.52
N SER A 5 40.12 -10.16 2.32
CA SER A 5 39.45 -10.64 3.51
C SER A 5 38.23 -11.45 3.12
N THR A 6 38.23 -12.74 3.44
CA THR A 6 37.11 -13.67 3.30
C THR A 6 35.94 -13.22 4.20
N PRO A 7 34.68 -13.19 3.69
CA PRO A 7 33.52 -12.90 4.52
C PRO A 7 33.28 -14.04 5.52
N PRO A 8 32.79 -13.76 6.75
CA PRO A 8 32.52 -14.77 7.76
C PRO A 8 31.33 -15.66 7.39
N PRO A 9 31.26 -16.91 7.91
CA PRO A 9 30.24 -17.88 7.56
C PRO A 9 28.85 -17.46 8.06
N HIS A 10 27.87 -17.60 7.20
CA HIS A 10 26.45 -17.43 7.51
C HIS A 10 26.01 -18.48 8.55
N GLY A 11 25.68 -18.08 9.77
CA GLY A 11 25.10 -18.98 10.76
C GLY A 11 25.21 -18.61 12.23
N ALA A 12 25.94 -17.59 12.60
CA ALA A 12 25.90 -17.07 13.97
C ALA A 12 24.92 -15.89 14.03
N GLY A 13 23.91 -15.98 14.87
CA GLY A 13 22.94 -14.91 15.09
C GLY A 13 23.66 -13.62 15.45
N TYR A 14 23.80 -12.73 14.49
CA TYR A 14 24.25 -11.37 14.73
C TYR A 14 23.11 -10.63 15.41
N GLU A 15 23.16 -10.57 16.71
CA GLU A 15 22.45 -9.59 17.47
C GLU A 15 23.04 -8.22 17.10
N TRP A 16 22.32 -7.45 16.29
CA TRP A 16 22.69 -6.08 15.95
C TRP A 16 22.52 -5.21 17.20
N THR A 17 23.50 -5.26 18.10
CA THR A 17 23.60 -4.25 19.14
C THR A 17 24.11 -2.99 18.48
N PHE A 18 23.20 -2.02 18.26
CA PHE A 18 23.61 -0.67 17.92
C PHE A 18 24.65 -0.21 18.96
N PRO A 19 25.81 0.32 18.55
CA PRO A 19 26.90 0.67 19.47
C PRO A 19 26.54 1.80 20.44
N TYR A 20 25.37 2.41 20.30
CA TYR A 20 24.87 3.46 21.16
C TYR A 20 23.54 3.05 21.78
N LYS A 21 23.50 2.98 23.12
CA LYS A 21 22.25 2.91 23.86
C LYS A 21 21.46 4.20 23.58
N ASP A 22 20.14 4.11 23.48
CA ASP A 22 19.27 5.27 23.19
C ASP A 22 19.43 6.40 24.24
N ASP A 23 19.86 6.07 25.44
CA ASP A 23 20.19 6.97 26.54
C ASP A 23 21.40 7.88 26.24
N ALA A 24 22.29 7.50 25.33
CA ALA A 24 23.44 8.32 24.92
C ALA A 24 23.09 9.38 23.85
N LEU A 25 21.86 9.40 23.33
CA LEU A 25 21.41 10.32 22.30
C LEU A 25 20.50 11.41 22.89
N ARG A 26 20.57 12.61 22.29
CA ARG A 26 19.64 13.73 22.51
C ARG A 26 19.19 14.34 21.19
N THR A 27 18.06 15.03 21.22
CA THR A 27 17.53 15.70 20.04
C THR A 27 17.93 17.17 20.03
N CYS A 28 18.47 17.65 18.92
CA CYS A 28 18.82 19.05 18.75
C CYS A 28 17.54 19.92 18.75
N PRO A 29 17.44 20.96 19.60
CA PRO A 29 16.26 21.83 19.66
C PRO A 29 16.08 22.69 18.40
N SER A 30 17.15 22.92 17.62
CA SER A 30 17.11 23.79 16.45
C SER A 30 16.72 23.07 15.13
N CYS A 31 17.12 21.78 14.97
CA CYS A 31 16.87 21.05 13.72
C CYS A 31 16.22 19.67 13.91
N GLY A 32 16.03 19.22 15.16
CA GLY A 32 15.42 17.93 15.45
C GLY A 32 16.33 16.70 15.23
N GLU A 33 17.59 16.90 14.79
CA GLU A 33 18.54 15.81 14.54
C GLU A 33 19.00 15.15 15.85
N ARG A 34 19.20 13.82 15.81
CA ARG A 34 19.74 13.03 16.94
C ARG A 34 21.26 13.17 17.01
N THR A 35 21.76 13.67 18.13
CA THR A 35 23.19 13.87 18.38
C THR A 35 23.59 13.20 19.70
N LEU A 36 24.87 12.90 19.88
CA LEU A 36 25.36 12.36 21.14
C LEU A 36 25.21 13.40 22.27
N ARG A 37 24.86 12.96 23.46
CA ARG A 37 24.75 13.84 24.65
C ARG A 37 26.04 14.57 24.97
N THR A 38 27.17 13.95 24.66
CA THR A 38 28.53 14.50 24.89
C THR A 38 28.95 15.57 23.88
N GLU A 39 28.20 15.76 22.76
CA GLU A 39 28.55 16.75 21.76
C GLU A 39 28.11 18.15 22.17
N GLU A 40 29.00 19.12 22.08
CA GLU A 40 28.69 20.52 22.39
C GLU A 40 27.98 21.24 21.24
N ARG A 41 28.07 20.71 20.00
CA ARG A 41 27.45 21.29 18.80
C ARG A 41 26.76 20.22 17.97
N CYS A 42 25.62 20.57 17.44
CA CYS A 42 24.91 19.71 16.52
C CYS A 42 25.71 19.54 15.22
N ARG A 43 25.89 18.29 14.78
CA ARG A 43 26.61 17.97 13.53
C ARG A 43 25.84 18.42 12.27
N CYS A 44 24.52 18.51 12.37
CA CYS A 44 23.67 18.86 11.23
C CYS A 44 23.59 20.38 11.03
N CYS A 45 23.24 21.15 12.08
CA CYS A 45 22.99 22.59 11.95
C CYS A 45 24.04 23.49 12.64
N GLY A 46 25.05 22.92 13.32
CA GLY A 46 26.10 23.66 14.02
C GLY A 46 25.65 24.39 15.30
N ALA A 47 24.38 24.30 15.69
CA ALA A 47 23.85 24.95 16.89
C ALA A 47 24.53 24.44 18.15
N VAL A 48 24.84 25.36 19.08
CA VAL A 48 25.37 25.01 20.39
C VAL A 48 24.28 24.29 21.19
N LEU A 49 24.60 23.13 21.70
CA LEU A 49 23.68 22.30 22.45
C LEU A 49 23.81 22.59 23.97
N PRO A 50 22.72 22.56 24.74
CA PRO A 50 22.80 22.78 26.19
C PRO A 50 23.67 21.71 26.84
N PRO A 51 24.33 22.02 27.98
CA PRO A 51 25.14 21.04 28.68
C PRO A 51 24.30 19.86 29.15
N GLU A 52 24.94 18.70 29.30
CA GLU A 52 24.26 17.42 29.61
C GLU A 52 23.39 17.49 30.86
N SER A 53 23.80 18.29 31.87
CA SER A 53 23.05 18.51 33.10
C SER A 53 21.68 19.18 32.93
N GLN A 54 21.41 19.80 31.77
CA GLN A 54 20.14 20.46 31.46
C GLN A 54 19.28 19.65 30.47
N CYS A 55 19.75 18.49 30.05
CA CYS A 55 18.92 17.62 29.18
C CYS A 55 17.86 16.95 30.05
N PRO A 56 16.57 17.01 29.65
CA PRO A 56 15.53 16.24 30.31
C PRO A 56 15.90 14.75 30.25
N GLU A 57 15.75 14.05 31.36
CA GLU A 57 15.92 12.60 31.37
C GLU A 57 14.98 11.96 30.33
N PRO A 58 15.46 10.97 29.56
CA PRO A 58 14.58 10.25 28.67
C PRO A 58 13.43 9.69 29.51
N PRO A 59 12.17 9.76 28.97
CA PRO A 59 11.03 9.20 29.68
C PRO A 59 11.36 7.74 30.01
N THR A 60 11.38 7.41 31.30
CA THR A 60 11.56 6.03 31.74
C THR A 60 10.55 5.17 31.04
N GLN A 61 11.00 4.34 30.10
CA GLN A 61 10.11 3.38 29.43
C GLN A 61 9.58 2.48 30.54
N SER A 62 8.33 2.71 30.93
CA SER A 62 7.61 1.77 31.78
C SER A 62 7.67 0.42 31.08
N GLN A 63 8.32 -0.54 31.72
CA GLN A 63 8.34 -1.92 31.23
C GLN A 63 6.90 -2.35 30.99
N PRO A 64 6.61 -3.02 29.87
CA PRO A 64 5.25 -3.48 29.58
C PRO A 64 4.76 -4.30 30.76
N GLY A 65 3.56 -3.96 31.25
CA GLY A 65 2.97 -4.59 32.42
C GLY A 65 2.87 -6.09 32.24
N THR A 66 3.46 -6.83 33.13
CA THR A 66 3.16 -8.23 33.33
C THR A 66 1.98 -8.29 34.29
N ASP A 67 0.98 -9.13 34.00
CA ASP A 67 -0.11 -9.46 34.92
C ASP A 67 0.45 -10.01 36.25
N ALA A 68 -0.39 -10.04 37.24
CA ALA A 68 -0.04 -10.60 38.58
C ALA A 68 0.50 -12.05 38.51
N ASP A 69 0.27 -12.76 37.39
CA ASP A 69 0.77 -14.10 37.10
C ASP A 69 2.06 -14.16 36.28
N GLY A 70 2.71 -13.00 36.02
CA GLY A 70 3.93 -12.93 35.19
C GLY A 70 3.76 -13.21 33.70
N ARG A 71 2.54 -13.22 33.22
CA ARG A 71 2.22 -13.36 31.78
C ARG A 71 2.20 -12.00 31.11
N PHE A 72 2.77 -11.97 29.94
CA PHE A 72 2.81 -10.78 29.08
C PHE A 72 1.40 -10.49 28.53
N ASP A 73 0.77 -9.35 28.90
CA ASP A 73 -0.52 -8.97 28.36
C ASP A 73 -0.35 -8.28 27.00
N TYR A 74 -0.58 -9.03 25.94
CA TYR A 74 -0.56 -8.54 24.58
C TYR A 74 -1.59 -7.42 24.31
N ASN A 75 -2.70 -7.39 25.05
CA ASN A 75 -3.73 -6.37 24.87
C ASN A 75 -3.27 -5.02 25.41
N ASP A 76 -2.55 -5.01 26.54
CA ASP A 76 -1.97 -3.79 27.10
C ASP A 76 -0.82 -3.29 26.24
N LEU A 77 0.03 -4.17 25.72
CA LEU A 77 1.07 -3.80 24.77
C LEU A 77 0.46 -3.19 23.49
N TYR A 78 -0.62 -3.78 22.99
CA TYR A 78 -1.30 -3.28 21.80
C TYR A 78 -1.98 -1.93 22.04
N ARG A 79 -2.61 -1.73 23.20
CA ARG A 79 -3.16 -0.42 23.61
C ARG A 79 -2.06 0.63 23.77
N GLN A 80 -0.95 0.27 24.39
CA GLN A 80 0.20 1.16 24.57
C GLN A 80 0.84 1.52 23.23
N TYR A 81 0.94 0.56 22.30
CA TYR A 81 1.39 0.81 20.94
C TYR A 81 0.45 1.75 20.19
N GLN A 82 -0.86 1.54 20.28
CA GLN A 82 -1.85 2.45 19.66
C GLN A 82 -1.74 3.87 20.25
N GLN A 83 -1.63 4.02 21.55
CA GLN A 83 -1.51 5.34 22.21
C GLN A 83 -0.17 6.01 21.93
N THR A 84 0.91 5.25 21.91
CA THR A 84 2.28 5.82 21.82
C THR A 84 2.72 6.06 20.38
N VAL A 85 2.26 5.26 19.43
CA VAL A 85 2.72 5.30 18.03
C VAL A 85 1.62 5.74 17.07
N GLU A 86 0.41 5.19 17.16
CA GLU A 86 -0.66 5.53 16.21
C GLU A 86 -1.26 6.91 16.45
N GLU A 87 -1.52 7.30 17.70
CA GLU A 87 -2.13 8.62 17.97
C GLU A 87 -1.20 9.79 17.70
N PRO A 88 0.07 9.81 18.14
CA PRO A 88 1.00 10.88 17.78
C PRO A 88 1.31 10.91 16.29
N THR A 89 1.43 9.74 15.65
CA THR A 89 1.63 9.66 14.19
C THR A 89 0.41 10.20 13.46
N ARG A 90 -0.80 9.87 13.88
CA ARG A 90 -2.04 10.45 13.36
C ARG A 90 -2.10 11.96 13.57
N ARG A 91 -1.78 12.46 14.77
CA ARG A 91 -1.77 13.89 15.08
C ARG A 91 -0.69 14.63 14.31
N ASN A 92 0.51 14.09 14.20
CA ASN A 92 1.62 14.70 13.47
C ASN A 92 1.38 14.67 11.96
N VAL A 93 0.82 13.60 11.43
CA VAL A 93 0.35 13.51 10.05
C VAL A 93 -0.78 14.53 9.82
N GLN A 94 -1.72 14.63 10.72
CA GLN A 94 -2.84 15.59 10.63
C GLN A 94 -2.38 17.05 10.84
N ALA A 95 -1.39 17.31 11.67
CA ALA A 95 -0.80 18.63 11.88
C ALA A 95 0.19 19.03 10.76
N ALA A 96 0.98 18.10 10.23
CA ALA A 96 1.84 18.33 9.06
C ALA A 96 1.02 18.56 7.78
N PHE A 97 -0.17 17.96 7.69
CA PHE A 97 -1.13 18.12 6.60
C PHE A 97 -2.24 19.14 6.92
N GLY A 98 -1.97 20.11 7.76
CA GLY A 98 -2.93 21.17 8.16
C GLY A 98 -3.56 21.99 7.02
N LYS A 99 -3.25 21.70 5.76
CA LYS A 99 -4.09 21.84 4.57
C LYS A 99 -4.53 20.42 4.21
N GLU A 100 -5.83 20.15 4.29
CA GLU A 100 -6.44 18.91 3.82
C GLU A 100 -5.82 18.52 2.47
N GLU A 101 -4.95 17.51 2.47
CA GLU A 101 -4.32 17.05 1.23
C GLU A 101 -5.43 16.55 0.31
N LEU A 102 -5.56 17.20 -0.84
CA LEU A 102 -6.59 16.88 -1.81
C LEU A 102 -5.99 15.94 -2.87
N ILE A 103 -6.51 14.72 -2.94
CA ILE A 103 -6.24 13.81 -4.05
C ILE A 103 -7.40 13.89 -5.03
N ASP A 104 -7.13 14.34 -6.25
CA ASP A 104 -8.16 14.61 -7.28
C ASP A 104 -9.26 15.59 -6.84
N GLY A 105 -8.93 16.53 -5.96
CA GLY A 105 -9.89 17.47 -5.38
C GLY A 105 -10.82 16.87 -4.31
N ILE A 106 -10.50 15.69 -3.81
CA ILE A 106 -11.22 14.98 -2.75
C ILE A 106 -10.35 14.96 -1.50
N PRO A 107 -10.88 15.33 -0.32
CA PRO A 107 -10.16 15.27 0.94
C PRO A 107 -9.63 13.86 1.25
N TYR A 108 -8.44 13.80 1.84
CA TYR A 108 -7.81 12.56 2.27
C TYR A 108 -8.70 11.76 3.24
N SER A 109 -9.48 12.45 4.10
CA SER A 109 -10.43 11.83 5.02
C SER A 109 -11.50 11.00 4.30
N ASP A 110 -12.11 11.55 3.23
CA ASP A 110 -13.14 10.85 2.45
C ASP A 110 -12.56 9.62 1.71
N TRP A 111 -11.32 9.72 1.23
CA TRP A 111 -10.61 8.58 0.65
C TRP A 111 -10.33 7.48 1.68
N ASN A 112 -9.89 7.88 2.89
CA ASN A 112 -9.61 6.94 3.97
C ASN A 112 -10.88 6.19 4.38
N ASP A 113 -11.99 6.91 4.55
CA ASP A 113 -13.28 6.31 4.91
C ASP A 113 -13.80 5.37 3.81
N TYR A 114 -13.56 5.70 2.52
CA TYR A 114 -13.97 4.86 1.40
C TYR A 114 -13.11 3.61 1.22
N ILE A 115 -11.78 3.71 1.30
CA ILE A 115 -10.86 2.57 1.08
C ILE A 115 -10.80 1.67 2.32
N GLY A 116 -10.93 2.23 3.51
CA GLY A 116 -10.86 1.52 4.78
C GLY A 116 -9.43 1.09 5.16
N LYS A 117 -9.28 -0.08 5.76
CA LYS A 117 -7.99 -0.57 6.33
C LYS A 117 -6.79 -0.53 5.38
N ALA A 118 -7.01 -0.63 4.08
CA ALA A 118 -5.94 -0.57 3.08
C ALA A 118 -5.59 0.85 2.62
N ALA A 119 -6.26 1.88 3.16
CA ALA A 119 -6.08 3.27 2.75
C ALA A 119 -4.63 3.75 2.77
N PRO A 120 -3.81 3.51 3.82
CA PRO A 120 -2.45 4.03 3.86
C PRO A 120 -1.60 3.63 2.66
N VAL A 121 -1.73 2.36 2.20
CA VAL A 121 -0.98 1.85 1.05
C VAL A 121 -1.44 2.50 -0.26
N TYR A 122 -2.76 2.61 -0.47
CA TYR A 122 -3.30 3.19 -1.70
C TYR A 122 -3.11 4.69 -1.78
N LEU A 123 -3.28 5.40 -0.68
CA LEU A 123 -3.17 6.86 -0.64
C LEU A 123 -1.74 7.33 -0.87
N ASN A 124 -0.75 6.63 -0.32
CA ASN A 124 0.65 6.90 -0.63
C ASN A 124 0.94 6.73 -2.14
N ASP A 125 0.43 5.67 -2.76
CA ASP A 125 0.58 5.48 -4.20
C ASP A 125 -0.17 6.56 -5.02
N TYR A 126 -1.35 6.98 -4.57
CA TYR A 126 -2.14 8.01 -5.25
C TYR A 126 -1.50 9.39 -5.16
N SER A 127 -0.97 9.77 -3.99
CA SER A 127 -0.20 11.01 -3.82
C SER A 127 1.05 10.98 -4.71
N ARG A 128 1.78 9.86 -4.74
CA ARG A 128 2.93 9.70 -5.62
C ARG A 128 2.56 9.81 -7.10
N MET A 129 1.49 9.15 -7.53
CA MET A 129 0.99 9.25 -8.91
C MET A 129 0.60 10.68 -9.27
N GLN A 130 0.01 11.42 -8.33
CA GLN A 130 -0.38 12.82 -8.53
C GLN A 130 0.84 13.72 -8.65
N LEU A 131 1.81 13.59 -7.76
CA LEU A 131 3.05 14.38 -7.78
C LEU A 131 3.90 14.12 -9.03
N GLN A 132 4.00 12.87 -9.44
CA GLN A 132 4.80 12.46 -10.61
C GLN A 132 4.05 12.55 -11.94
N HIS A 133 2.77 12.93 -11.93
CA HIS A 133 1.88 12.91 -13.09
C HIS A 133 1.87 11.55 -13.83
N THR A 134 2.10 10.45 -13.12
CA THR A 134 2.15 9.10 -13.68
C THR A 134 0.83 8.35 -13.47
N LYS A 135 0.50 7.48 -14.41
CA LYS A 135 -0.67 6.59 -14.32
C LYS A 135 -0.28 5.15 -13.97
N ILE A 136 1.03 4.90 -13.85
CA ILE A 136 1.60 3.57 -13.73
C ILE A 136 1.98 3.31 -12.28
N SER A 137 1.46 2.22 -11.73
CA SER A 137 1.86 1.69 -10.43
C SER A 137 1.64 0.18 -10.39
N MET A 138 2.66 -0.57 -10.03
CA MET A 138 2.55 -2.02 -9.95
C MET A 138 1.51 -2.45 -8.91
N CYS A 139 0.64 -3.37 -9.30
CA CYS A 139 -0.37 -3.97 -8.44
C CYS A 139 -0.27 -5.50 -8.50
N PHE A 140 0.48 -6.10 -7.57
CA PHE A 140 0.64 -7.56 -7.51
C PHE A 140 -0.68 -8.30 -7.33
N SER A 141 -1.63 -7.73 -6.58
CA SER A 141 -2.96 -8.33 -6.41
C SER A 141 -3.71 -8.42 -7.75
N ALA A 142 -3.57 -7.42 -8.62
CA ALA A 142 -4.18 -7.47 -9.95
C ALA A 142 -3.47 -8.46 -10.89
N LEU A 143 -2.17 -8.69 -10.69
CA LEU A 143 -1.42 -9.72 -11.43
C LEU A 143 -1.95 -11.13 -11.07
N VAL A 144 -2.07 -11.42 -9.77
CA VAL A 144 -2.44 -12.75 -9.26
C VAL A 144 -3.93 -13.05 -9.47
N PHE A 145 -4.80 -12.12 -9.08
CA PHE A 145 -6.25 -12.32 -9.11
C PHE A 145 -6.93 -11.93 -10.43
N GLY A 146 -6.18 -11.43 -11.38
CA GLY A 146 -6.74 -11.09 -12.68
C GLY A 146 -7.86 -10.03 -12.61
N PRO A 147 -8.93 -10.18 -13.44
CA PRO A 147 -10.09 -9.30 -13.40
C PRO A 147 -10.85 -9.33 -12.08
N PHE A 148 -10.74 -10.42 -11.31
CA PHE A 148 -11.39 -10.56 -10.00
C PHE A 148 -10.92 -9.53 -8.98
N TYR A 149 -9.69 -9.01 -9.11
CA TYR A 149 -9.23 -7.88 -8.32
C TYR A 149 -10.18 -6.69 -8.37
N PHE A 150 -10.70 -6.35 -9.55
CA PHE A 150 -11.62 -5.24 -9.73
C PHE A 150 -13.02 -5.53 -9.18
N PHE A 151 -13.50 -6.80 -9.28
CA PHE A 151 -14.75 -7.23 -8.65
C PHE A 151 -14.64 -7.13 -7.12
N TYR A 152 -13.52 -7.60 -6.56
CA TYR A 152 -13.24 -7.49 -5.13
C TYR A 152 -13.22 -6.04 -4.64
N ARG A 153 -12.70 -5.11 -5.46
CA ARG A 153 -12.66 -3.67 -5.18
C ARG A 153 -13.91 -2.92 -5.64
N LYS A 154 -14.97 -3.62 -6.02
CA LYS A 154 -16.24 -3.03 -6.51
C LYS A 154 -16.07 -2.09 -7.71
N ALA A 155 -14.99 -2.19 -8.48
CA ALA A 155 -14.73 -1.41 -9.67
C ALA A 155 -15.30 -2.11 -10.91
N TRP A 156 -16.64 -2.13 -11.04
CA TRP A 156 -17.37 -2.94 -12.02
C TRP A 156 -17.01 -2.64 -13.48
N LYS A 157 -16.85 -1.36 -13.85
CA LYS A 157 -16.53 -0.96 -15.23
C LYS A 157 -15.23 -1.61 -15.72
N PRO A 158 -14.06 -1.41 -15.05
CA PRO A 158 -12.83 -2.08 -15.46
C PRO A 158 -12.89 -3.60 -15.28
N ALA A 159 -13.63 -4.12 -14.29
CA ALA A 159 -13.80 -5.56 -14.08
C ALA A 159 -14.38 -6.26 -15.31
N PHE A 160 -15.54 -5.79 -15.78
CA PHE A 160 -16.18 -6.34 -16.98
C PHE A 160 -15.36 -6.09 -18.25
N GLY A 161 -14.70 -4.92 -18.35
CA GLY A 161 -13.85 -4.61 -19.51
C GLY A 161 -12.69 -5.60 -19.65
N PHE A 162 -11.95 -5.86 -18.59
CA PHE A 162 -10.86 -6.83 -18.61
C PHE A 162 -11.35 -8.27 -18.78
N LEU A 163 -12.46 -8.64 -18.12
CA LEU A 163 -13.03 -9.97 -18.28
C LEU A 163 -13.44 -10.24 -19.73
N ALA A 164 -14.13 -9.29 -20.37
CA ALA A 164 -14.51 -9.41 -21.76
C ALA A 164 -13.28 -9.52 -22.68
N ALA A 165 -12.25 -8.69 -22.45
CA ALA A 165 -11.01 -8.74 -23.21
C ALA A 165 -10.30 -10.08 -23.07
N GLU A 166 -10.23 -10.63 -21.86
CA GLU A 166 -9.62 -11.95 -21.59
C GLU A 166 -10.42 -13.09 -22.27
N LEU A 167 -11.75 -13.02 -22.26
CA LEU A 167 -12.58 -13.99 -22.97
C LEU A 167 -12.34 -13.97 -24.49
N VAL A 168 -12.24 -12.77 -25.08
CA VAL A 168 -11.92 -12.63 -26.50
C VAL A 168 -10.55 -13.21 -26.84
N VAL A 169 -9.55 -12.92 -26.02
CA VAL A 169 -8.18 -13.43 -26.19
C VAL A 169 -8.10 -14.95 -25.99
N ALA A 170 -8.91 -15.50 -25.09
CA ALA A 170 -8.97 -16.94 -24.82
C ALA A 170 -9.74 -17.74 -25.92
N LEU A 171 -10.56 -17.08 -26.72
CA LEU A 171 -11.44 -17.74 -27.69
C LEU A 171 -10.72 -18.68 -28.68
N PRO A 172 -9.59 -18.31 -29.32
CA PRO A 172 -8.90 -19.22 -30.22
C PRO A 172 -8.33 -20.48 -29.50
N THR A 173 -7.92 -20.31 -28.24
CA THR A 173 -7.46 -21.45 -27.43
C THR A 173 -8.62 -22.40 -27.12
N LEU A 174 -9.79 -21.87 -26.78
CA LEU A 174 -10.99 -22.66 -26.57
C LEU A 174 -11.42 -23.38 -27.86
N LEU A 175 -11.38 -22.71 -29.03
CA LEU A 175 -11.67 -23.32 -30.32
C LEU A 175 -10.67 -24.45 -30.66
N SER A 176 -9.38 -24.27 -30.35
CA SER A 176 -8.39 -25.32 -30.55
C SER A 176 -8.65 -26.56 -29.67
N MET A 177 -9.07 -26.36 -28.43
CA MET A 177 -9.48 -27.46 -27.54
C MET A 177 -10.72 -28.20 -28.05
N MET A 178 -11.74 -27.44 -28.52
CA MET A 178 -12.96 -28.02 -29.11
C MET A 178 -12.64 -28.82 -30.37
N GLN A 179 -11.69 -28.34 -31.19
CA GLN A 179 -11.28 -29.06 -32.39
C GLN A 179 -10.55 -30.37 -32.04
N ALA A 180 -9.69 -30.36 -31.00
CA ALA A 180 -9.00 -31.55 -30.53
C ALA A 180 -9.97 -32.63 -29.98
N THR A 181 -11.13 -32.23 -29.47
CA THR A 181 -12.19 -33.13 -28.99
C THR A 181 -13.17 -33.58 -30.13
N GLY A 182 -12.92 -33.17 -31.36
CA GLY A 182 -13.77 -33.53 -32.52
C GLY A 182 -15.14 -32.85 -32.55
N SER A 183 -15.27 -31.68 -31.92
CA SER A 183 -16.54 -30.95 -31.85
C SER A 183 -17.00 -30.54 -33.25
N PRO A 184 -18.30 -30.77 -33.62
CA PRO A 184 -18.86 -30.41 -34.94
C PRO A 184 -18.88 -28.87 -35.14
N LEU A 185 -18.84 -28.06 -34.09
CA LEU A 185 -18.80 -26.59 -34.16
C LEU A 185 -17.53 -26.05 -34.80
N THR A 186 -16.45 -26.83 -34.85
CA THR A 186 -15.17 -26.45 -35.45
C THR A 186 -14.93 -27.13 -36.79
N ALA A 187 -15.90 -27.92 -37.28
CA ALA A 187 -15.82 -28.55 -38.58
C ALA A 187 -15.74 -27.50 -39.68
N GLY A 188 -14.75 -27.58 -40.56
CA GLY A 188 -14.52 -26.62 -41.64
C GLY A 188 -13.58 -25.45 -41.30
N ILE A 189 -13.16 -25.29 -40.07
CA ILE A 189 -12.13 -24.31 -39.73
C ILE A 189 -10.76 -24.94 -39.84
N SER A 190 -9.85 -24.28 -40.58
CA SER A 190 -8.48 -24.77 -40.74
C SER A 190 -7.74 -24.83 -39.37
N SER A 191 -7.25 -25.99 -39.00
CA SER A 191 -6.47 -26.19 -37.78
C SER A 191 -5.22 -25.30 -37.73
N THR A 192 -4.57 -25.10 -38.88
CA THR A 192 -3.41 -24.21 -38.98
C THR A 192 -3.77 -22.75 -38.62
N ALA A 193 -4.91 -22.28 -39.14
CA ALA A 193 -5.37 -20.92 -38.85
C ALA A 193 -5.67 -20.71 -37.36
N ILE A 194 -6.31 -21.68 -36.72
CA ILE A 194 -6.58 -21.63 -35.26
C ILE A 194 -5.28 -21.61 -34.47
N VAL A 195 -4.30 -22.44 -34.82
CA VAL A 195 -3.00 -22.48 -34.13
C VAL A 195 -2.25 -21.16 -34.27
N VAL A 196 -2.17 -20.60 -35.47
CA VAL A 196 -1.51 -19.30 -35.67
C VAL A 196 -2.21 -18.21 -34.88
N LEU A 197 -3.55 -18.16 -34.95
CA LEU A 197 -4.33 -17.18 -34.20
C LEU A 197 -4.14 -17.32 -32.71
N SER A 198 -4.10 -18.55 -32.18
CA SER A 198 -3.86 -18.78 -30.73
C SER A 198 -2.48 -18.29 -30.29
N ARG A 199 -1.44 -18.45 -31.12
CA ARG A 199 -0.10 -17.92 -30.82
C ARG A 199 -0.06 -16.40 -30.77
N ILE A 200 -0.72 -15.75 -31.72
CA ILE A 200 -0.86 -14.29 -31.74
C ILE A 200 -1.59 -13.82 -30.48
N MET A 201 -2.72 -14.45 -30.14
CA MET A 201 -3.51 -14.10 -28.96
C MET A 201 -2.78 -14.36 -27.64
N THR A 202 -1.86 -15.32 -27.59
CA THR A 202 -0.99 -15.52 -26.42
C THR A 202 -0.14 -14.27 -26.13
N VAL A 203 0.43 -13.66 -27.17
CA VAL A 203 1.20 -12.40 -27.00
C VAL A 203 0.30 -11.27 -26.50
N PHE A 204 -0.91 -11.15 -27.05
CA PHE A 204 -1.90 -10.17 -26.58
C PHE A 204 -2.32 -10.42 -25.13
N SER A 205 -2.43 -11.68 -24.72
CA SER A 205 -2.70 -12.05 -23.31
C SER A 205 -1.64 -11.52 -22.37
N PHE A 206 -0.36 -11.69 -22.69
CA PHE A 206 0.73 -11.12 -21.89
C PHE A 206 0.66 -9.60 -21.82
N ALA A 207 0.40 -8.93 -22.95
CA ALA A 207 0.25 -7.49 -22.98
C ALA A 207 -0.94 -7.04 -22.11
N LEU A 208 -2.07 -7.74 -22.16
CA LEU A 208 -3.25 -7.46 -21.36
C LEU A 208 -2.99 -7.63 -19.86
N VAL A 209 -2.29 -8.69 -19.45
CA VAL A 209 -1.87 -8.91 -18.06
C VAL A 209 -0.96 -7.80 -17.58
N MET A 210 0.03 -7.38 -18.39
CA MET A 210 0.92 -6.27 -18.06
C MET A 210 0.15 -4.97 -17.95
N LEU A 211 -0.71 -4.66 -18.89
CA LEU A 211 -1.55 -3.47 -18.88
C LEU A 211 -2.41 -3.42 -17.61
N ARG A 212 -3.10 -4.51 -17.31
CA ARG A 212 -3.90 -4.63 -16.08
C ARG A 212 -3.07 -4.38 -14.84
N THR A 213 -1.91 -5.04 -14.71
CA THR A 213 -1.03 -4.94 -13.55
C THR A 213 -0.55 -3.52 -13.31
N LEU A 214 -0.18 -2.80 -14.37
CA LEU A 214 0.36 -1.45 -14.30
C LEU A 214 -0.71 -0.40 -14.06
N TYR A 215 -1.91 -0.57 -14.63
CA TYR A 215 -2.97 0.45 -14.57
C TYR A 215 -4.05 0.15 -13.52
N ALA A 216 -3.99 -0.98 -12.81
CA ALA A 216 -5.03 -1.39 -11.87
C ALA A 216 -5.32 -0.34 -10.81
N LYS A 217 -4.29 0.20 -10.15
CA LYS A 217 -4.46 1.22 -9.10
C LYS A 217 -5.02 2.53 -9.65
N TRP A 218 -4.60 2.95 -10.84
CA TRP A 218 -5.13 4.14 -11.49
C TRP A 218 -6.61 3.98 -11.88
N LEU A 219 -6.99 2.84 -12.44
CA LEU A 219 -8.38 2.53 -12.78
C LEU A 219 -9.27 2.47 -11.55
N TYR A 220 -8.77 1.86 -10.48
CA TYR A 220 -9.48 1.83 -9.20
C TYR A 220 -9.62 3.24 -8.61
N ARG A 221 -8.54 4.05 -8.59
CA ARG A 221 -8.57 5.46 -8.18
C ARG A 221 -9.65 6.23 -8.92
N LYS A 222 -9.68 6.13 -10.26
CA LYS A 222 -10.68 6.81 -11.09
C LYS A 222 -12.11 6.40 -10.74
N SER A 223 -12.37 5.09 -10.62
CA SER A 223 -13.69 4.56 -10.28
C SER A 223 -14.13 4.95 -8.86
N ALA A 224 -13.21 4.95 -7.91
CA ALA A 224 -13.46 5.36 -6.52
C ALA A 224 -13.72 6.87 -6.44
N ALA A 225 -12.91 7.70 -7.12
CA ALA A 225 -13.11 9.14 -7.17
C ALA A 225 -14.50 9.53 -7.70
N GLU A 226 -14.95 8.88 -8.78
CA GLU A 226 -16.29 9.11 -9.34
C GLU A 226 -17.41 8.84 -8.31
N ARG A 227 -17.24 7.74 -7.52
CA ARG A 227 -18.22 7.39 -6.48
C ARG A 227 -18.18 8.33 -5.29
N ILE A 228 -16.99 8.65 -4.78
CA ILE A 228 -16.84 9.58 -3.67
C ILE A 228 -17.43 10.94 -4.02
N ARG A 229 -17.17 11.46 -5.23
CA ARG A 229 -17.77 12.73 -5.68
C ARG A 229 -19.29 12.67 -5.72
N ARG A 230 -19.88 11.55 -6.17
CA ARG A 230 -21.34 11.35 -6.17
C ARG A 230 -21.88 11.34 -4.75
N ILE A 231 -21.28 10.58 -3.83
CA ILE A 231 -21.70 10.53 -2.43
C ILE A 231 -21.57 11.91 -1.76
N ARG A 232 -20.50 12.66 -2.06
CA ARG A 232 -20.34 14.03 -1.54
C ARG A 232 -21.41 14.99 -2.03
N ALA A 233 -21.86 14.86 -3.26
CA ALA A 233 -22.95 15.68 -3.81
C ALA A 233 -24.31 15.32 -3.20
N GLU A 234 -24.53 14.05 -2.88
CA GLU A 234 -25.78 13.53 -2.33
C GLU A 234 -25.88 13.74 -0.80
N PHE A 235 -24.75 13.62 -0.07
CA PHE A 235 -24.68 13.72 1.39
C PHE A 235 -23.74 14.87 1.82
N PRO A 236 -24.23 16.09 1.97
CA PRO A 236 -23.44 17.24 2.39
C PRO A 236 -23.00 17.14 3.86
N ASP A 237 -23.79 16.47 4.71
CA ASP A 237 -23.44 16.25 6.12
C ASP A 237 -22.26 15.30 6.28
N ALA A 238 -21.25 15.72 7.06
CA ALA A 238 -20.01 14.98 7.23
C ALA A 238 -20.19 13.62 7.93
N ALA A 239 -21.11 13.54 8.91
CA ALA A 239 -21.32 12.30 9.67
C ALA A 239 -22.04 11.25 8.80
N GLN A 240 -23.11 11.67 8.10
CA GLN A 240 -23.84 10.79 7.18
C GLN A 240 -22.94 10.35 6.02
N ARG A 241 -22.19 11.28 5.43
CA ARG A 241 -21.24 10.98 4.35
C ARG A 241 -20.23 9.93 4.75
N ARG A 242 -19.61 10.03 5.94
CA ARG A 242 -18.66 9.05 6.46
C ARG A 242 -19.28 7.66 6.58
N ALA A 243 -20.50 7.58 7.13
CA ALA A 243 -21.22 6.31 7.25
C ALA A 243 -21.49 5.68 5.89
N VAL A 244 -21.92 6.46 4.89
CA VAL A 244 -22.19 5.97 3.53
C VAL A 244 -20.89 5.58 2.82
N LEU A 245 -19.82 6.38 2.93
CA LEU A 245 -18.51 6.06 2.35
C LEU A 245 -17.97 4.75 2.88
N SER A 246 -18.01 4.52 4.20
CA SER A 246 -17.53 3.28 4.81
C SER A 246 -18.39 2.06 4.43
N ALA A 247 -19.69 2.22 4.27
CA ALA A 247 -20.62 1.16 3.87
C ALA A 247 -20.46 0.77 2.37
N GLN A 248 -20.34 1.76 1.49
CA GLN A 248 -20.24 1.53 0.05
C GLN A 248 -18.81 1.24 -0.41
N GLY A 249 -17.83 1.67 0.36
CA GLY A 249 -16.41 1.47 0.10
C GLY A 249 -15.88 0.08 0.52
N GLY A 250 -14.58 0.02 0.75
CA GLY A 250 -13.89 -1.19 1.19
C GLY A 250 -13.82 -2.27 0.13
N VAL A 251 -13.92 -3.52 0.60
CA VAL A 251 -13.82 -4.73 -0.23
C VAL A 251 -15.14 -5.50 -0.23
N SER A 252 -15.43 -6.19 -1.32
CA SER A 252 -16.61 -7.06 -1.43
C SER A 252 -16.16 -8.52 -1.38
N ILE A 253 -16.54 -9.24 -0.32
CA ILE A 253 -16.31 -10.69 -0.23
C ILE A 253 -17.23 -11.44 -1.20
N ALA A 254 -18.40 -10.88 -1.50
CA ALA A 254 -19.35 -11.47 -2.46
C ALA A 254 -18.94 -11.32 -3.94
N GLY A 255 -17.84 -10.62 -4.22
CA GLY A 255 -17.33 -10.40 -5.59
C GLY A 255 -16.20 -11.36 -5.98
N VAL A 256 -15.88 -12.32 -5.13
CA VAL A 256 -14.92 -13.40 -5.35
C VAL A 256 -15.66 -14.73 -5.37
#